data_aa54211bec427e2d14d866d4408a5c3a
#
_entry.id   aa54211bec427e2d14d866d4408a5c3a
#
_cell.length_a   1.000
_cell.length_b   1.000
_cell.length_c   1.000
_cell.angle_alpha   90.00
_cell.angle_beta   90.00
_cell.angle_gamma   90.00
#
_symmetry.space_group_name_H-M   'P 1'
#
loop_
_entity.id
_entity.type
_entity.pdbx_description
1 polymer ?
#
loop_
_entity_poly.entity_id
_entity_poly.type
_entity_poly.pdbx_seq_one_letter_code
_entity_poly.pdbx_strand_id
1 'polypeptide(L)'
;MKDKPLKKGIIAPDFSLKSTSDQEVSLKDFLGNPVILAFYPADFSPVCGSELTLFNEVLPEFKKYDAQLFGISVDNIWSHIAFAKERNLHFPLLSDFNPKGKVSRMYNAYQEEDGLSKRALYVIDKDGVIAWGYISPIGINPGADGILKALEEL
;
A
#
# COMPACT_ATOMS: atom_id res chain seq x y z
N MET A 1 4.12 13.41 15.89
CA MET A 1 3.60 12.10 16.28
C MET A 1 2.63 11.55 15.27
N LYS A 2 1.72 12.38 14.76
CA LYS A 2 0.72 11.98 13.79
C LYS A 2 1.29 11.35 12.51
N ASP A 3 2.50 11.74 12.10
CA ASP A 3 3.06 11.34 10.82
C ASP A 3 4.18 10.33 10.95
N LYS A 4 4.15 9.55 12.02
CA LYS A 4 5.13 8.49 12.21
C LYS A 4 4.57 7.16 11.77
N PRO A 5 5.31 6.40 10.94
CA PRO A 5 4.88 5.06 10.58
C PRO A 5 4.97 4.11 11.77
N LEU A 6 4.36 2.95 11.63
CA LEU A 6 4.57 1.86 12.59
C LEU A 6 6.06 1.53 12.63
N LYS A 7 6.53 1.15 13.81
CA LYS A 7 7.95 0.88 14.03
C LYS A 7 8.40 -0.42 13.40
N LYS A 8 9.63 -0.43 12.91
CA LYS A 8 10.32 -1.65 12.51
C LYS A 8 10.32 -2.64 13.67
N GLY A 9 10.06 -3.89 13.38
CA GLY A 9 10.11 -4.98 14.36
C GLY A 9 8.77 -5.36 14.96
N ILE A 10 7.72 -4.56 14.78
CA ILE A 10 6.40 -4.97 15.26
C ILE A 10 5.71 -5.87 14.23
N ILE A 11 4.80 -6.71 14.72
CA ILE A 11 4.00 -7.55 13.85
C ILE A 11 3.04 -6.65 13.07
N ALA A 12 3.05 -6.78 11.73
CA ALA A 12 2.14 -6.03 10.88
C ALA A 12 0.69 -6.43 11.18
N PRO A 13 -0.21 -5.46 11.40
CA PRO A 13 -1.62 -5.78 11.62
C PRO A 13 -2.20 -6.55 10.44
N ASP A 14 -2.87 -7.67 10.73
CA ASP A 14 -3.55 -8.43 9.69
C ASP A 14 -4.78 -7.67 9.21
N PHE A 15 -5.17 -7.92 7.98
CA PHE A 15 -6.36 -7.31 7.40
C PHE A 15 -6.92 -8.21 6.30
N SER A 16 -8.17 -7.91 5.95
CA SER A 16 -8.84 -8.57 4.84
C SER A 16 -9.64 -7.50 4.09
N LEU A 17 -9.27 -7.23 2.84
CA LEU A 17 -9.87 -6.18 2.02
C LEU A 17 -10.24 -6.71 0.65
N LYS A 18 -11.30 -6.15 0.07
CA LYS A 18 -11.72 -6.51 -1.28
C LYS A 18 -10.80 -5.87 -2.32
N SER A 19 -10.47 -6.62 -3.35
CA SER A 19 -9.77 -6.11 -4.54
C SER A 19 -10.72 -5.97 -5.70
N THR A 20 -11.70 -6.88 -5.80
CA THR A 20 -12.80 -6.83 -6.78
C THR A 20 -14.08 -7.20 -6.05
N SER A 21 -15.22 -7.19 -6.76
CA SER A 21 -16.52 -7.50 -6.15
C SER A 21 -16.60 -8.91 -5.56
N ASP A 22 -15.80 -9.85 -6.06
CA ASP A 22 -15.84 -11.26 -5.68
C ASP A 22 -14.51 -11.78 -5.15
N GLN A 23 -13.52 -10.91 -4.94
CA GLN A 23 -12.21 -11.30 -4.42
C GLN A 23 -11.84 -10.49 -3.18
N GLU A 24 -11.34 -11.20 -2.18
CA GLU A 24 -10.86 -10.61 -0.93
C GLU A 24 -9.42 -11.05 -0.69
N VAL A 25 -8.59 -10.10 -0.25
CA VAL A 25 -7.17 -10.32 0.01
C VAL A 25 -6.91 -10.17 1.49
N SER A 26 -6.32 -11.18 2.11
CA SER A 26 -5.86 -11.12 3.50
C SER A 26 -4.34 -11.12 3.53
N LEU A 27 -3.75 -10.28 4.37
CA LEU A 27 -2.29 -10.19 4.48
C LEU A 27 -1.67 -11.56 4.78
N LYS A 28 -2.25 -12.30 5.71
CA LYS A 28 -1.72 -13.62 6.12
C LYS A 28 -1.57 -14.60 4.97
N ASP A 29 -2.36 -14.46 3.91
CA ASP A 29 -2.32 -15.39 2.77
C ASP A 29 -1.08 -15.17 1.89
N PHE A 30 -0.38 -14.06 2.09
CA PHE A 30 0.81 -13.70 1.31
C PHE A 30 2.10 -13.81 2.12
N LEU A 31 2.03 -14.16 3.39
CA LEU A 31 3.22 -14.34 4.21
C LEU A 31 4.02 -15.56 3.74
N GLY A 32 5.30 -15.55 4.01
CA GLY A 32 6.26 -16.47 3.40
C GLY A 32 7.12 -15.76 2.37
N ASN A 33 6.63 -14.63 1.85
CA ASN A 33 7.34 -13.73 0.95
C ASN A 33 7.14 -12.30 1.45
N PRO A 34 8.01 -11.35 1.07
CA PRO A 34 7.83 -9.96 1.46
C PRO A 34 6.54 -9.37 0.85
N VAL A 35 5.93 -8.44 1.58
CA VAL A 35 4.74 -7.71 1.12
C VAL A 35 5.02 -6.22 1.21
N ILE A 36 4.67 -5.50 0.14
CA ILE A 36 4.78 -4.04 0.09
C ILE A 36 3.38 -3.47 0.12
N LEU A 37 3.12 -2.56 1.06
CA LEU A 37 1.85 -1.85 1.14
C LEU A 37 2.08 -0.39 0.77
N ALA A 38 1.33 0.11 -0.20
CA ALA A 38 1.34 1.51 -0.61
C ALA A 38 -0.03 2.12 -0.34
N PHE A 39 -0.16 2.79 0.81
CA PHE A 39 -1.35 3.58 1.12
C PHE A 39 -1.29 4.89 0.35
N TYR A 40 -2.41 5.31 -0.24
CA TYR A 40 -2.47 6.56 -1.00
C TYR A 40 -3.84 7.22 -0.82
N PRO A 41 -3.93 8.56 -0.99
CA PRO A 41 -5.16 9.29 -0.68
C PRO A 41 -6.36 8.93 -1.55
N ALA A 42 -6.22 8.90 -2.88
CA ALA A 42 -7.38 8.73 -3.75
C ALA A 42 -7.00 8.31 -5.17
N ASP A 43 -7.81 7.44 -5.75
CA ASP A 43 -7.73 7.11 -7.16
C ASP A 43 -7.86 8.41 -7.98
N PHE A 44 -7.21 8.44 -9.13
CA PHE A 44 -7.26 9.55 -10.09
C PHE A 44 -6.63 10.86 -9.63
N SER A 45 -6.13 10.97 -8.39
CA SER A 45 -5.40 12.18 -8.02
C SER A 45 -4.05 12.20 -8.75
N PRO A 46 -3.54 13.41 -9.14
CA PRO A 46 -2.34 13.50 -9.96
C PRO A 46 -1.11 12.84 -9.36
N VAL A 47 -0.83 13.10 -8.08
CA VAL A 47 0.35 12.54 -7.42
C VAL A 47 0.21 11.04 -7.21
N CYS A 48 -1.00 10.57 -6.82
CA CYS A 48 -1.26 9.15 -6.66
C CYS A 48 -1.10 8.41 -7.99
N GLY A 49 -1.60 8.98 -9.08
CA GLY A 49 -1.43 8.40 -10.40
C GLY A 49 0.04 8.26 -10.78
N SER A 50 0.84 9.28 -10.53
CA SER A 50 2.28 9.24 -10.81
C SER A 50 3.00 8.21 -9.95
N GLU A 51 2.68 8.14 -8.66
CA GLU A 51 3.28 7.20 -7.73
C GLU A 51 2.99 5.76 -8.13
N LEU A 52 1.72 5.43 -8.36
CA LEU A 52 1.34 4.05 -8.68
C LEU A 52 1.81 3.64 -10.07
N THR A 53 1.86 4.57 -11.02
CA THR A 53 2.43 4.30 -12.34
C THR A 53 3.92 3.97 -12.22
N LEU A 54 4.66 4.72 -11.40
CA LEU A 54 6.07 4.42 -11.14
C LEU A 54 6.23 3.03 -10.52
N PHE A 55 5.42 2.69 -9.50
CA PHE A 55 5.51 1.36 -8.89
C PHE A 55 5.20 0.26 -9.90
N ASN A 56 4.26 0.50 -10.80
CA ASN A 56 3.93 -0.46 -11.86
C ASN A 56 5.14 -0.71 -12.77
N GLU A 57 5.88 0.35 -13.09
CA GLU A 57 7.08 0.25 -13.93
C GLU A 57 8.21 -0.50 -13.24
N VAL A 58 8.32 -0.43 -11.92
CA VAL A 58 9.37 -1.10 -11.17
C VAL A 58 8.96 -2.46 -10.59
N LEU A 59 7.77 -2.96 -10.95
CA LEU A 59 7.34 -4.30 -10.51
C LEU A 59 8.37 -5.39 -10.78
N PRO A 60 9.07 -5.42 -11.92
CA PRO A 60 10.09 -6.45 -12.14
C PRO A 60 11.20 -6.43 -11.07
N GLU A 61 11.52 -5.24 -10.54
CA GLU A 61 12.52 -5.13 -9.47
C GLU A 61 12.00 -5.72 -8.17
N PHE A 62 10.71 -5.49 -7.85
CA PHE A 62 10.10 -6.09 -6.66
C PHE A 62 10.02 -7.61 -6.78
N LYS A 63 9.76 -8.13 -7.98
CA LYS A 63 9.68 -9.57 -8.22
C LYS A 63 10.99 -10.29 -8.01
N LYS A 64 12.12 -9.61 -8.14
CA LYS A 64 13.44 -10.20 -7.84
C LYS A 64 13.56 -10.64 -6.38
N TYR A 65 12.74 -10.03 -5.50
CA TYR A 65 12.69 -10.37 -4.08
C TYR A 65 11.48 -11.22 -3.73
N ASP A 66 10.71 -11.66 -4.72
CA ASP A 66 9.43 -12.35 -4.54
C ASP A 66 8.44 -11.51 -3.73
N ALA A 67 8.53 -10.19 -3.83
CA ALA A 67 7.69 -9.28 -3.07
C ALA A 67 6.37 -9.00 -3.80
N GLN A 68 5.26 -9.04 -3.05
CA GLN A 68 3.93 -8.68 -3.54
C GLN A 68 3.61 -7.24 -3.18
N LEU A 69 3.19 -6.45 -4.15
CA LEU A 69 2.76 -5.08 -3.95
C LEU A 69 1.24 -5.00 -3.88
N PHE A 70 0.71 -4.25 -2.93
CA PHE A 70 -0.70 -3.86 -2.87
C PHE A 70 -0.80 -2.36 -2.71
N GLY A 71 -1.68 -1.72 -3.51
CA GLY A 71 -2.09 -0.34 -3.28
C GLY A 71 -3.34 -0.34 -2.40
N ILE A 72 -3.43 0.56 -1.44
CA ILE A 72 -4.57 0.65 -0.51
C ILE A 72 -5.04 2.09 -0.40
N SER A 73 -6.33 2.30 -0.63
CA SER A 73 -6.97 3.59 -0.35
C SER A 73 -8.39 3.36 0.14
N VAL A 74 -9.07 4.44 0.54
CA VAL A 74 -10.46 4.35 1.01
C VAL A 74 -11.48 4.38 -0.13
N ASP A 75 -11.02 4.40 -1.38
CA ASP A 75 -11.90 4.32 -2.54
C ASP A 75 -12.62 2.98 -2.59
N ASN A 76 -13.78 2.94 -3.22
CA ASN A 76 -14.50 1.68 -3.39
C ASN A 76 -13.91 0.86 -4.56
N ILE A 77 -14.34 -0.39 -4.65
CA ILE A 77 -13.79 -1.32 -5.65
C ILE A 77 -14.04 -0.87 -7.10
N TRP A 78 -15.15 -0.18 -7.35
CA TRP A 78 -15.48 0.25 -8.71
C TRP A 78 -14.53 1.35 -9.19
N SER A 79 -14.18 2.27 -8.30
CA SER A 79 -13.17 3.28 -8.57
C SER A 79 -11.81 2.62 -8.83
N HIS A 80 -11.42 1.66 -7.98
CA HIS A 80 -10.17 0.92 -8.16
C HIS A 80 -10.09 0.19 -9.49
N ILE A 81 -11.17 -0.48 -9.89
CA ILE A 81 -11.21 -1.20 -11.16
C ILE A 81 -10.99 -0.25 -12.33
N ALA A 82 -11.69 0.88 -12.33
CA ALA A 82 -11.55 1.90 -13.38
C ALA A 82 -10.14 2.50 -13.41
N PHE A 83 -9.61 2.84 -12.25
CA PHE A 83 -8.28 3.45 -12.14
C PHE A 83 -7.18 2.49 -12.57
N ALA A 84 -7.23 1.25 -12.10
CA ALA A 84 -6.26 0.23 -12.49
C ALA A 84 -6.28 -0.02 -13.99
N LYS A 85 -7.46 -0.04 -14.59
CA LYS A 85 -7.60 -0.23 -16.03
C LYS A 85 -7.01 0.95 -16.81
N GLU A 86 -7.34 2.17 -16.40
CA GLU A 86 -6.84 3.39 -17.07
C GLU A 86 -5.32 3.48 -17.04
N ARG A 87 -4.73 3.14 -15.89
CA ARG A 87 -3.28 3.20 -15.70
C ARG A 87 -2.56 1.91 -16.07
N ASN A 88 -3.31 0.88 -16.46
CA ASN A 88 -2.76 -0.44 -16.80
C ASN A 88 -1.89 -1.00 -15.67
N LEU A 89 -2.40 -0.93 -14.44
CA LEU A 89 -1.69 -1.40 -13.26
C LEU A 89 -1.72 -2.93 -13.18
N HIS A 90 -0.59 -3.53 -12.91
CA HIS A 90 -0.42 -4.99 -12.82
C HIS A 90 -0.26 -5.47 -11.37
N PHE A 91 -0.72 -4.71 -10.41
CA PHE A 91 -0.78 -5.11 -9.01
C PHE A 91 -2.17 -4.77 -8.46
N PRO A 92 -2.65 -5.52 -7.45
CA PRO A 92 -3.99 -5.28 -6.91
C PRO A 92 -4.10 -3.98 -6.13
N LEU A 93 -5.26 -3.33 -6.27
CA LEU A 93 -5.65 -2.21 -5.42
C LEU A 93 -6.69 -2.74 -4.45
N LEU A 94 -6.51 -2.46 -3.17
CA LEU A 94 -7.37 -2.95 -2.10
C LEU A 94 -8.20 -1.80 -1.54
N SER A 95 -9.47 -2.09 -1.25
CA SER A 95 -10.44 -1.07 -0.85
C SER A 95 -10.64 -1.05 0.65
N ASP A 96 -10.17 0.01 1.30
CA ASP A 96 -10.38 0.28 2.73
C ASP A 96 -11.61 1.17 2.92
N PHE A 97 -12.69 0.84 2.19
CA PHE A 97 -13.89 1.64 2.09
C PHE A 97 -14.87 1.41 3.22
N ASN A 98 -15.02 0.16 3.69
CA ASN A 98 -16.04 -0.19 4.67
C ASN A 98 -15.55 -1.24 5.68
N PRO A 99 -15.35 -0.90 6.95
CA PRO A 99 -15.48 0.43 7.53
C PRO A 99 -14.37 1.35 6.99
N LYS A 100 -14.77 2.56 6.63
CA LYS A 100 -13.85 3.48 5.96
C LYS A 100 -12.62 3.78 6.81
N GLY A 101 -11.45 3.52 6.23
CA GLY A 101 -10.18 3.84 6.87
C GLY A 101 -9.76 2.91 8.01
N LYS A 102 -10.46 1.79 8.21
CA LYS A 102 -10.14 0.86 9.30
C LYS A 102 -8.70 0.38 9.22
N VAL A 103 -8.28 -0.12 8.07
CA VAL A 103 -6.92 -0.65 7.88
C VAL A 103 -5.91 0.48 7.85
N SER A 104 -6.23 1.59 7.19
CA SER A 104 -5.36 2.76 7.18
C SER A 104 -5.04 3.23 8.60
N ARG A 105 -6.05 3.24 9.49
CA ARG A 105 -5.83 3.60 10.90
C ARG A 105 -4.89 2.64 11.61
N MET A 106 -5.03 1.34 11.36
CA MET A 106 -4.14 0.34 11.97
C MET A 106 -2.68 0.55 11.60
N TYR A 107 -2.44 1.12 10.43
CA TYR A 107 -1.09 1.38 9.92
C TYR A 107 -0.63 2.83 10.11
N ASN A 108 -1.32 3.62 10.94
CA ASN A 108 -1.03 5.07 11.14
C ASN A 108 -1.07 5.85 9.83
N ALA A 109 -1.88 5.39 8.88
CA ALA A 109 -1.93 5.92 7.53
C ALA A 109 -3.30 6.54 7.19
N TYR A 110 -4.02 7.05 8.18
CA TYR A 110 -5.31 7.69 7.94
C TYR A 110 -5.29 9.14 8.42
N GLN A 111 -5.81 10.05 7.60
CA GLN A 111 -5.95 11.46 7.98
C GLN A 111 -7.42 11.78 8.22
N GLU A 112 -7.75 12.04 9.48
CA GLU A 112 -9.14 12.30 9.89
C GLU A 112 -9.71 13.56 9.26
N GLU A 113 -8.88 14.59 9.06
CA GLU A 113 -9.35 15.88 8.52
C GLU A 113 -9.98 15.74 7.15
N ASP A 114 -9.34 14.98 6.26
CA ASP A 114 -9.79 14.82 4.88
C ASP A 114 -10.56 13.53 4.65
N GLY A 115 -10.53 12.62 5.62
CA GLY A 115 -11.18 11.32 5.47
C GLY A 115 -10.53 10.44 4.41
N LEU A 116 -9.23 10.53 4.25
CA LEU A 116 -8.46 9.81 3.25
C LEU A 116 -7.27 9.11 3.89
N SER A 117 -6.74 8.10 3.20
CA SER A 117 -5.48 7.53 3.62
C SER A 117 -4.35 8.53 3.41
N LYS A 118 -3.33 8.46 4.28
CA LYS A 118 -2.08 9.18 4.05
C LYS A 118 -1.31 8.48 2.94
N ARG A 119 -0.28 9.16 2.42
CA ARG A 119 0.66 8.56 1.49
C ARG A 119 1.75 7.85 2.32
N ALA A 120 1.60 6.54 2.50
CA ALA A 120 2.45 5.77 3.38
C ALA A 120 2.92 4.48 2.71
N LEU A 121 4.16 4.10 2.95
CA LEU A 121 4.76 2.90 2.39
C LEU A 121 5.24 1.99 3.53
N TYR A 122 5.01 0.68 3.37
CA TYR A 122 5.51 -0.32 4.31
C TYR A 122 6.10 -1.50 3.55
N VAL A 123 7.20 -2.03 4.07
CA VAL A 123 7.74 -3.31 3.65
C VAL A 123 7.61 -4.26 4.84
N ILE A 124 6.93 -5.37 4.60
CA ILE A 124 6.67 -6.41 5.60
C ILE A 124 7.50 -7.63 5.20
N ASP A 125 8.26 -8.20 6.14
CA ASP A 125 9.09 -9.35 5.82
C ASP A 125 8.26 -10.64 5.70
N LYS A 126 8.92 -11.74 5.34
CA LYS A 126 8.25 -13.04 5.13
C LYS A 126 7.55 -13.58 6.38
N ASP A 127 7.95 -13.11 7.55
CA ASP A 127 7.37 -13.55 8.82
C ASP A 127 6.24 -12.65 9.31
N GLY A 128 5.87 -11.64 8.52
CA GLY A 128 4.80 -10.72 8.87
C GLY A 128 5.21 -9.58 9.79
N VAL A 129 6.51 -9.29 9.87
CA VAL A 129 7.05 -8.22 10.71
C VAL A 129 7.38 -7.01 9.86
N ILE A 130 7.07 -5.82 10.36
CA ILE A 130 7.39 -4.58 9.66
C ILE A 130 8.91 -4.41 9.62
N ALA A 131 9.45 -4.39 8.40
CA ALA A 131 10.87 -4.20 8.16
C ALA A 131 11.20 -2.72 7.91
N TRP A 132 10.26 -1.95 7.36
CA TRP A 132 10.45 -0.55 7.03
C TRP A 132 9.11 0.13 6.83
N GLY A 133 9.01 1.38 7.23
CA GLY A 133 7.82 2.21 7.00
C GLY A 133 8.20 3.66 6.77
N TYR A 134 7.40 4.35 5.96
CA TYR A 134 7.63 5.74 5.64
C TYR A 134 6.31 6.44 5.34
N ILE A 135 6.10 7.62 5.93
CA ILE A 135 4.95 8.47 5.62
C ILE A 135 5.45 9.67 4.85
N SER A 136 5.01 9.78 3.60
CA SER A 136 5.40 10.87 2.70
C SER A 136 4.46 12.06 2.84
N PRO A 137 4.94 13.29 2.61
CA PRO A 137 4.02 14.41 2.41
C PRO A 137 3.02 14.09 1.28
N ILE A 138 1.79 14.55 1.44
CA ILE A 138 0.69 14.23 0.51
C ILE A 138 1.01 14.63 -0.94
N GLY A 139 1.64 15.77 -1.12
CA GLY A 139 1.92 16.31 -2.46
C GLY A 139 3.18 15.79 -3.11
N ILE A 140 3.87 14.83 -2.51
CA ILE A 140 5.17 14.36 -3.00
C ILE A 140 5.09 12.86 -3.32
N ASN A 141 5.50 12.49 -4.54
CA ASN A 141 5.69 11.10 -4.91
C ASN A 141 6.99 10.60 -4.25
N PRO A 142 6.91 9.64 -3.31
CA PRO A 142 8.10 9.20 -2.56
C PRO A 142 9.08 8.37 -3.39
N GLY A 143 8.68 7.90 -4.57
CA GLY A 143 9.49 7.00 -5.37
C GLY A 143 9.60 5.60 -4.78
N ALA A 144 10.41 4.76 -5.41
CA ALA A 144 10.57 3.35 -5.02
C ALA A 144 11.90 3.04 -4.33
N ASP A 145 12.81 4.01 -4.21
CA ASP A 145 14.16 3.75 -3.70
C ASP A 145 14.17 3.23 -2.26
N GLY A 146 13.33 3.79 -1.40
CA GLY A 146 13.22 3.33 -0.01
C GLY A 146 12.72 1.91 0.10
N ILE A 147 11.73 1.57 -0.74
CA ILE A 147 11.19 0.20 -0.80
C ILE A 147 12.28 -0.78 -1.24
N LEU A 148 12.99 -0.45 -2.32
CA LEU A 148 14.03 -1.33 -2.86
C LEU A 148 15.16 -1.53 -1.87
N LYS A 149 15.58 -0.47 -1.19
CA LYS A 149 16.59 -0.57 -0.15
C LYS A 149 16.14 -1.48 0.99
N ALA A 150 14.89 -1.33 1.42
CA ALA A 150 14.34 -2.18 2.50
C ALA A 150 14.29 -3.64 2.08
N LEU A 151 13.90 -3.93 0.83
CA LEU A 151 13.89 -5.31 0.32
C LEU A 151 15.29 -5.91 0.26
N GLU A 152 16.27 -5.10 -0.15
CA GLU A 152 17.66 -5.54 -0.22
C GLU A 152 18.22 -5.89 1.15
N GLU A 153 17.75 -5.24 2.19
CA GLU A 153 18.24 -5.43 3.56
C GLU A 153 17.53 -6.54 4.34
N LEU A 154 16.54 -7.21 3.73
CA LEU A 154 15.80 -8.30 4.41
C LEU A 154 16.67 -9.52 4.69
#